data_69f48a124ad0170aed633676db488b27
#
_entry.id   69f48a124ad0170aed633676db488b27
#
_cell.length_a   1.000
_cell.length_b   1.000
_cell.length_c   1.000
_cell.angle_alpha   90.00
_cell.angle_beta   90.00
_cell.angle_gamma   90.00
#
_symmetry.space_group_name_H-M   'P 1'
#
loop_
_entity.id
_entity.type
_entity.pdbx_description
1 polymer ?
#
loop_
_entity_poly.entity_id
_entity_poly.type
_entity_poly.pdbx_seq_one_letter_code
_entity_poly.pdbx_strand_id
1 'polypeptide(L)'
;MERFEQAVSLAARLAVDSVKEQFSPEERMEAVEKLEEEEMEYIPRPDTLKTKILDMCRENKVAAVSAAVLVLMALAIIFADKLTVYDPNAINLMERLLPPSKAHWCGTDDLGRDIFTRILYGGRVSLLVGVIPTTISMAIGIVMGMVSGYIRQLDALIMRLADIVLAFPSIVLAMVVMYTLGATTSNIFIALSIIGWAGTARIVRSQTLSLREQEFVEAARGMGVKKWTIMFRHILPNCLPSLIVLFTLNIPDAILSEANLSFLGVGTQPPDSSWGLMVSQAKTFAVSSPWMLIFPSLAILIMVLALNFLGDGLRDAVDPHMKK
;
A
#
# COMPACT_ATOMS: atom_id res chain seq x y z
N MET A 1 13.89 -16.82 -15.70
CA MET A 1 13.55 -18.25 -15.60
C MET A 1 14.40 -19.09 -16.55
N GLU A 2 14.42 -18.82 -17.86
CA GLU A 2 15.25 -19.60 -18.82
C GLU A 2 16.74 -19.66 -18.52
N ARG A 3 17.38 -18.58 -18.05
CA ARG A 3 18.80 -18.61 -17.67
C ARG A 3 19.07 -19.45 -16.42
N PHE A 4 18.11 -19.53 -15.51
CA PHE A 4 18.21 -20.42 -14.34
C PHE A 4 18.04 -21.88 -14.76
N GLU A 5 17.10 -22.17 -15.65
CA GLU A 5 16.93 -23.50 -16.26
C GLU A 5 18.15 -23.90 -17.11
N GLN A 6 18.71 -22.97 -17.87
CA GLN A 6 19.94 -23.20 -18.62
C GLN A 6 21.16 -23.40 -17.71
N ALA A 7 21.26 -22.64 -16.60
CA ALA A 7 22.34 -22.79 -15.64
C ALA A 7 22.22 -24.10 -14.85
N VAL A 8 21.01 -24.50 -14.46
CA VAL A 8 20.73 -25.77 -13.80
C VAL A 8 20.97 -26.94 -14.77
N SER A 9 20.51 -26.83 -16.03
CA SER A 9 20.77 -27.82 -17.07
C SER A 9 22.28 -27.93 -17.41
N LEU A 10 23.02 -26.81 -17.42
CA LEU A 10 24.46 -26.81 -17.65
C LEU A 10 25.21 -27.39 -16.44
N ALA A 11 24.82 -27.05 -15.21
CA ALA A 11 25.39 -27.60 -13.98
C ALA A 11 25.10 -29.10 -13.86
N ALA A 12 23.89 -29.54 -14.21
CA ALA A 12 23.54 -30.95 -14.28
C ALA A 12 24.34 -31.71 -15.33
N ARG A 13 24.54 -31.13 -16.53
CA ARG A 13 25.40 -31.71 -17.58
C ARG A 13 26.87 -31.80 -17.16
N LEU A 14 27.40 -30.77 -16.52
CA LEU A 14 28.80 -30.77 -16.02
C LEU A 14 28.98 -31.76 -14.86
N ALA A 15 27.96 -31.89 -13.98
CA ALA A 15 27.95 -32.93 -12.94
C ALA A 15 27.88 -34.34 -13.54
N VAL A 16 27.03 -34.56 -14.54
CA VAL A 16 26.95 -35.82 -15.28
C VAL A 16 28.25 -36.15 -16.01
N ASP A 17 28.90 -35.17 -16.61
CA ASP A 17 30.18 -35.42 -17.32
C ASP A 17 31.34 -35.71 -16.35
N SER A 18 31.37 -35.09 -15.17
CA SER A 18 32.34 -35.41 -14.11
C SER A 18 32.14 -36.80 -13.49
N VAL A 19 30.88 -37.24 -13.43
CA VAL A 19 30.49 -38.59 -12.95
C VAL A 19 30.83 -39.67 -13.96
N LYS A 20 30.90 -39.35 -15.28
CA LYS A 20 31.18 -40.33 -16.33
C LYS A 20 32.59 -40.99 -16.24
N GLU A 21 33.52 -40.34 -15.54
CA GLU A 21 34.88 -40.91 -15.38
C GLU A 21 35.08 -41.79 -14.14
N GLN A 22 34.15 -41.79 -13.18
CA GLN A 22 34.34 -42.47 -11.87
C GLN A 22 33.39 -43.66 -11.58
N PHE A 23 32.31 -43.85 -12.34
CA PHE A 23 31.27 -44.87 -12.03
C PHE A 23 31.02 -45.82 -13.19
N SER A 24 30.59 -47.05 -12.85
CA SER A 24 30.16 -48.10 -13.82
C SER A 24 28.92 -47.69 -14.61
N PRO A 25 28.62 -48.26 -15.77
CA PRO A 25 27.45 -47.93 -16.56
C PRO A 25 26.12 -48.13 -15.84
N GLU A 26 26.04 -49.10 -14.92
CA GLU A 26 24.83 -49.39 -14.13
C GLU A 26 24.63 -48.37 -13.00
N GLU A 27 25.68 -47.97 -12.29
CA GLU A 27 25.64 -46.95 -11.27
C GLU A 27 25.29 -45.56 -11.85
N ARG A 28 25.67 -45.32 -13.12
CA ARG A 28 25.31 -44.09 -13.86
C ARG A 28 23.82 -44.03 -14.16
N MET A 29 23.22 -45.13 -14.57
CA MET A 29 21.77 -45.18 -14.84
C MET A 29 20.96 -44.95 -13.57
N GLU A 30 21.35 -45.57 -12.46
CA GLU A 30 20.68 -45.40 -11.17
C GLU A 30 20.82 -43.96 -10.62
N ALA A 31 21.97 -43.30 -10.83
CA ALA A 31 22.17 -41.91 -10.43
C ALA A 31 21.38 -40.92 -11.31
N VAL A 32 21.25 -41.21 -12.62
CA VAL A 32 20.44 -40.37 -13.53
C VAL A 32 18.96 -40.56 -13.23
N GLU A 33 18.50 -41.77 -12.96
CA GLU A 33 17.11 -42.07 -12.61
C GLU A 33 16.70 -41.39 -11.28
N LYS A 34 17.58 -41.40 -10.27
CA LYS A 34 17.38 -40.65 -9.02
C LYS A 34 17.35 -39.12 -9.22
N LEU A 35 18.22 -38.58 -10.11
CA LEU A 35 18.22 -37.18 -10.41
C LEU A 35 16.97 -36.77 -11.21
N GLU A 36 16.49 -37.63 -12.12
CA GLU A 36 15.24 -37.42 -12.85
C GLU A 36 14.01 -37.53 -11.93
N GLU A 37 14.03 -38.44 -10.93
CA GLU A 37 12.99 -38.49 -9.89
C GLU A 37 12.99 -37.28 -8.98
N GLU A 38 14.17 -36.77 -8.54
CA GLU A 38 14.29 -35.55 -7.76
C GLU A 38 13.89 -34.31 -8.57
N GLU A 39 14.20 -34.21 -9.87
CA GLU A 39 13.74 -33.13 -10.75
C GLU A 39 12.23 -33.18 -11.01
N MET A 40 11.62 -34.38 -11.10
CA MET A 40 10.18 -34.52 -11.25
C MET A 40 9.40 -34.20 -9.98
N GLU A 41 9.99 -34.34 -8.80
CA GLU A 41 9.36 -33.95 -7.52
C GLU A 41 9.40 -32.45 -7.28
N TYR A 42 10.31 -31.70 -7.94
CA TYR A 42 10.38 -30.24 -7.89
C TYR A 42 9.69 -29.59 -9.10
N ILE A 43 8.39 -29.82 -9.25
CA ILE A 43 7.56 -28.92 -10.06
C ILE A 43 7.25 -27.72 -9.16
N PRO A 44 7.88 -26.53 -9.37
CA PRO A 44 7.51 -25.34 -8.62
C PRO A 44 6.03 -25.07 -8.91
N ARG A 45 5.19 -25.20 -7.90
CA ARG A 45 3.77 -24.83 -8.01
C ARG A 45 3.74 -23.39 -8.53
N PRO A 46 2.91 -23.09 -9.54
CA PRO A 46 2.83 -21.72 -10.04
C PRO A 46 2.48 -20.81 -8.84
N ASP A 47 3.41 -19.92 -8.49
CA ASP A 47 3.27 -18.96 -7.39
C ASP A 47 2.10 -18.04 -7.69
N THR A 48 0.90 -18.47 -7.36
CA THR A 48 -0.29 -17.63 -7.44
C THR A 48 -0.21 -16.59 -6.32
N LEU A 49 -0.69 -15.37 -6.55
CA LEU A 49 -0.79 -14.34 -5.51
C LEU A 49 -1.38 -14.86 -4.19
N LYS A 50 -2.32 -15.82 -4.27
CA LYS A 50 -2.92 -16.47 -3.09
C LYS A 50 -1.91 -17.30 -2.30
N THR A 51 -1.04 -18.06 -2.96
CA THR A 51 0.00 -18.85 -2.28
C THR A 51 1.01 -17.95 -1.61
N LYS A 52 1.45 -16.87 -2.27
CA LYS A 52 2.36 -15.87 -1.68
C LYS A 52 1.78 -15.19 -0.44
N ILE A 53 0.49 -14.83 -0.44
CA ILE A 53 -0.18 -14.25 0.73
C ILE A 53 -0.29 -15.27 1.87
N LEU A 54 -0.61 -16.53 1.57
CA LEU A 54 -0.69 -17.57 2.59
C LEU A 54 0.68 -17.88 3.20
N ASP A 55 1.72 -17.93 2.39
CA ASP A 55 3.09 -18.15 2.84
C ASP A 55 3.59 -16.94 3.67
N MET A 56 3.30 -15.70 3.24
CA MET A 56 3.54 -14.50 4.04
C MET A 56 2.89 -14.59 5.43
N CYS A 57 1.61 -15.02 5.50
CA CYS A 57 0.91 -15.15 6.78
C CYS A 57 1.48 -16.27 7.67
N ARG A 58 2.12 -17.29 7.09
CA ARG A 58 2.78 -18.37 7.84
C ARG A 58 4.17 -17.99 8.32
N GLU A 59 4.94 -17.30 7.49
CA GLU A 59 6.33 -16.94 7.75
C GLU A 59 6.43 -15.66 8.60
N ASN A 60 5.58 -14.65 8.33
CA ASN A 60 5.59 -13.37 9.06
C ASN A 60 4.33 -13.22 9.93
N LYS A 61 4.46 -13.62 11.20
CA LYS A 61 3.36 -13.53 12.20
C LYS A 61 2.89 -12.09 12.42
N VAL A 62 3.80 -11.11 12.30
CA VAL A 62 3.46 -9.69 12.49
C VAL A 62 2.55 -9.22 11.36
N ALA A 63 2.87 -9.57 10.11
CA ALA A 63 2.03 -9.26 8.96
C ALA A 63 0.63 -9.93 9.05
N ALA A 64 0.59 -11.19 9.52
CA ALA A 64 -0.67 -11.91 9.73
C ALA A 64 -1.57 -11.25 10.78
N VAL A 65 -0.99 -10.87 11.94
CA VAL A 65 -1.73 -10.15 12.99
C VAL A 65 -2.20 -8.79 12.49
N SER A 66 -1.35 -8.08 11.76
CA SER A 66 -1.70 -6.77 11.17
C SER A 66 -2.84 -6.87 10.16
N ALA A 67 -2.82 -7.90 9.30
CA ALA A 67 -3.92 -8.18 8.38
C ALA A 67 -5.22 -8.46 9.14
N ALA A 68 -5.18 -9.27 10.21
CA ALA A 68 -6.35 -9.55 11.04
C ALA A 68 -6.89 -8.28 11.72
N VAL A 69 -6.02 -7.42 12.26
CA VAL A 69 -6.41 -6.13 12.86
C VAL A 69 -7.07 -5.23 11.82
N LEU A 70 -6.51 -5.10 10.62
CA LEU A 70 -7.10 -4.31 9.53
C LEU A 70 -8.47 -4.82 9.11
N VAL A 71 -8.63 -6.14 8.99
CA VAL A 71 -9.93 -6.76 8.67
C VAL A 71 -10.94 -6.47 9.78
N LEU A 72 -10.56 -6.63 11.05
CA LEU A 72 -11.45 -6.33 12.17
C LEU A 72 -11.84 -4.85 12.23
N MET A 73 -10.90 -3.92 12.03
CA MET A 73 -11.19 -2.50 11.94
C MET A 73 -12.12 -2.16 10.77
N ALA A 74 -11.84 -2.71 9.58
CA ALA A 74 -12.68 -2.51 8.41
C ALA A 74 -14.11 -3.04 8.63
N LEU A 75 -14.26 -4.22 9.21
CA LEU A 75 -15.57 -4.78 9.55
C LEU A 75 -16.28 -3.90 10.58
N ALA A 76 -15.60 -3.45 11.64
CA ALA A 76 -16.20 -2.55 12.63
C ALA A 76 -16.69 -1.23 12.00
N ILE A 77 -15.91 -0.65 11.09
CA ILE A 77 -16.24 0.58 10.37
C ILE A 77 -17.42 0.36 9.39
N ILE A 78 -17.43 -0.75 8.64
CA ILE A 78 -18.51 -1.08 7.71
C ILE A 78 -19.82 -1.31 8.47
N PHE A 79 -19.77 -2.10 9.56
CA PHE A 79 -20.93 -2.43 10.37
C PHE A 79 -21.19 -1.44 11.51
N ALA A 80 -20.67 -0.20 11.44
CA ALA A 80 -20.85 0.85 12.43
C ALA A 80 -22.34 1.02 12.81
N ASP A 81 -23.25 1.02 11.83
CA ASP A 81 -24.69 1.18 12.03
C ASP A 81 -25.32 0.08 12.91
N LYS A 82 -24.65 -1.09 13.02
CA LYS A 82 -25.11 -2.21 13.86
C LYS A 82 -24.39 -2.27 15.20
N LEU A 83 -23.20 -1.67 15.29
CA LEU A 83 -22.37 -1.69 16.49
C LEU A 83 -22.68 -0.53 17.43
N THR A 84 -23.30 0.53 16.93
CA THR A 84 -23.61 1.73 17.70
C THR A 84 -25.11 2.00 17.70
N VAL A 85 -25.61 2.51 18.82
CA VAL A 85 -27.00 2.93 18.98
C VAL A 85 -27.16 4.44 18.85
N TYR A 86 -26.06 5.20 18.86
CA TYR A 86 -26.07 6.66 18.84
C TYR A 86 -25.90 7.17 17.40
N ASP A 87 -26.52 8.32 17.12
CA ASP A 87 -26.23 9.08 15.90
C ASP A 87 -24.90 9.82 16.08
N PRO A 88 -23.93 9.71 15.14
CA PRO A 88 -22.62 10.36 15.25
C PRO A 88 -22.69 11.89 15.30
N ASN A 89 -23.81 12.49 14.88
CA ASN A 89 -24.01 13.94 14.81
C ASN A 89 -25.04 14.45 15.83
N ALA A 90 -25.70 13.57 16.60
CA ALA A 90 -26.68 14.00 17.61
C ALA A 90 -26.00 14.76 18.74
N ILE A 91 -26.36 16.05 18.91
CA ILE A 91 -25.83 16.92 19.95
C ILE A 91 -26.63 16.75 21.21
N ASN A 92 -25.98 16.46 22.35
CA ASN A 92 -26.60 16.42 23.68
C ASN A 92 -25.70 17.18 24.69
N LEU A 93 -25.96 18.46 24.86
CA LEU A 93 -25.16 19.31 25.74
C LEU A 93 -25.21 18.93 27.21
N MET A 94 -26.24 18.14 27.64
CA MET A 94 -26.33 17.63 29.01
C MET A 94 -25.32 16.51 29.28
N GLU A 95 -24.87 15.83 28.24
CA GLU A 95 -23.84 14.77 28.32
C GLU A 95 -22.49 15.22 27.82
N ARG A 96 -22.21 16.51 27.85
CA ARG A 96 -20.97 17.10 27.37
C ARG A 96 -19.79 16.66 28.23
N LEU A 97 -18.67 16.26 27.58
CA LEU A 97 -17.38 15.94 28.21
C LEU A 97 -17.49 14.85 29.31
N LEU A 98 -18.40 13.90 29.17
CA LEU A 98 -18.49 12.77 30.09
C LEU A 98 -17.31 11.81 29.87
N PRO A 99 -16.71 11.29 30.94
CA PRO A 99 -15.66 10.28 30.86
C PRO A 99 -16.21 8.93 30.34
N PRO A 100 -15.33 8.01 29.91
CA PRO A 100 -15.70 6.66 29.53
C PRO A 100 -16.59 5.97 30.56
N SER A 101 -17.70 5.40 30.11
CA SER A 101 -18.72 4.76 30.94
C SER A 101 -19.37 3.58 30.19
N LYS A 102 -20.28 2.85 30.87
CA LYS A 102 -21.05 1.78 30.21
C LYS A 102 -21.99 2.30 29.12
N ALA A 103 -22.46 3.54 29.23
CA ALA A 103 -23.30 4.20 28.23
C ALA A 103 -22.42 4.70 27.06
N HIS A 104 -21.28 5.31 27.36
CA HIS A 104 -20.35 5.89 26.39
C HIS A 104 -18.96 5.26 26.58
N TRP A 105 -18.64 4.22 25.82
CA TRP A 105 -17.42 3.42 26.01
C TRP A 105 -16.13 4.23 25.91
N CYS A 106 -16.10 5.23 25.02
CA CYS A 106 -14.99 6.15 24.86
C CYS A 106 -15.27 7.54 25.46
N GLY A 107 -16.39 7.72 26.17
CA GLY A 107 -16.85 9.02 26.64
C GLY A 107 -17.53 9.84 25.57
N THR A 108 -17.80 11.12 25.89
CA THR A 108 -18.45 12.07 24.97
C THR A 108 -17.53 13.25 24.67
N ASP A 109 -17.82 13.94 23.56
CA ASP A 109 -17.07 15.11 23.11
C ASP A 109 -17.65 16.44 23.70
N ASP A 110 -17.16 17.57 23.19
CA ASP A 110 -17.53 18.92 23.59
C ASP A 110 -18.98 19.31 23.22
N LEU A 111 -19.64 18.55 22.38
CA LEU A 111 -21.05 18.68 22.01
C LEU A 111 -21.93 17.56 22.60
N GLY A 112 -21.33 16.67 23.44
CA GLY A 112 -22.04 15.53 24.04
C GLY A 112 -22.27 14.38 23.05
N ARG A 113 -21.54 14.31 21.94
CA ARG A 113 -21.63 13.22 20.96
C ARG A 113 -20.79 12.05 21.43
N ASP A 114 -21.25 10.81 21.17
CA ASP A 114 -20.53 9.60 21.55
C ASP A 114 -19.25 9.41 20.72
N ILE A 115 -18.10 9.35 21.40
CA ILE A 115 -16.79 9.25 20.74
C ILE A 115 -16.61 7.91 20.05
N PHE A 116 -17.07 6.78 20.64
CA PHE A 116 -16.94 5.47 20.01
C PHE A 116 -17.69 5.41 18.67
N THR A 117 -18.93 5.89 18.64
CA THR A 117 -19.72 6.03 17.42
C THR A 117 -18.96 6.87 16.37
N ARG A 118 -18.46 8.03 16.79
CA ARG A 118 -17.72 8.92 15.90
C ARG A 118 -16.41 8.33 15.38
N ILE A 119 -15.72 7.49 16.15
CA ILE A 119 -14.53 6.75 15.68
C ILE A 119 -14.91 5.78 14.56
N LEU A 120 -16.02 5.05 14.68
CA LEU A 120 -16.46 4.12 13.66
C LEU A 120 -16.90 4.84 12.37
N TYR A 121 -17.75 5.86 12.49
CA TYR A 121 -18.20 6.64 11.32
C TYR A 121 -17.08 7.49 10.72
N GLY A 122 -16.24 8.12 11.56
CA GLY A 122 -15.06 8.86 11.12
C GLY A 122 -14.01 7.98 10.43
N GLY A 123 -13.94 6.70 10.82
CA GLY A 123 -13.12 5.70 10.16
C GLY A 123 -13.50 5.49 8.68
N ARG A 124 -14.79 5.62 8.32
CA ARG A 124 -15.22 5.56 6.91
C ARG A 124 -14.54 6.66 6.08
N VAL A 125 -14.56 7.90 6.59
CA VAL A 125 -13.91 9.04 5.91
C VAL A 125 -12.41 8.86 5.88
N SER A 126 -11.77 8.51 7.00
CA SER A 126 -10.32 8.33 7.08
C SER A 126 -9.81 7.21 6.16
N LEU A 127 -10.55 6.07 6.04
CA LEU A 127 -10.21 5.02 5.08
C LEU A 127 -10.40 5.46 3.63
N LEU A 128 -11.48 6.17 3.31
CA LEU A 128 -11.71 6.69 1.96
C LEU A 128 -10.60 7.68 1.56
N VAL A 129 -10.18 8.55 2.48
CA VAL A 129 -9.03 9.46 2.25
C VAL A 129 -7.72 8.69 2.10
N GLY A 130 -7.54 7.59 2.79
CA GLY A 130 -6.38 6.72 2.60
C GLY A 130 -6.36 6.07 1.21
N VAL A 131 -7.49 5.51 0.77
CA VAL A 131 -7.56 4.65 -0.41
C VAL A 131 -7.76 5.43 -1.72
N ILE A 132 -8.70 6.38 -1.77
CA ILE A 132 -9.07 7.07 -3.02
C ILE A 132 -7.92 7.91 -3.58
N PRO A 133 -7.31 8.85 -2.82
CA PRO A 133 -6.20 9.64 -3.34
C PRO A 133 -4.99 8.77 -3.70
N THR A 134 -4.70 7.75 -2.90
CA THR A 134 -3.61 6.81 -3.17
C THR A 134 -3.85 6.06 -4.48
N THR A 135 -5.07 5.60 -4.74
CA THR A 135 -5.42 4.93 -6.01
C THR A 135 -5.25 5.87 -7.20
N ILE A 136 -5.76 7.10 -7.10
CA ILE A 136 -5.68 8.08 -8.19
C ILE A 136 -4.23 8.50 -8.43
N SER A 137 -3.49 8.86 -7.38
CA SER A 137 -2.08 9.26 -7.48
C SER A 137 -1.21 8.13 -8.03
N MET A 138 -1.49 6.89 -7.63
CA MET A 138 -0.78 5.72 -8.13
C MET A 138 -1.09 5.47 -9.60
N ALA A 139 -2.34 5.56 -10.02
CA ALA A 139 -2.72 5.42 -11.43
C ALA A 139 -2.02 6.46 -12.32
N ILE A 140 -2.02 7.74 -11.89
CA ILE A 140 -1.30 8.81 -12.58
C ILE A 140 0.21 8.53 -12.58
N GLY A 141 0.78 8.17 -11.42
CA GLY A 141 2.20 7.88 -11.26
C GLY A 141 2.68 6.71 -12.11
N ILE A 142 1.87 5.64 -12.22
CA ILE A 142 2.17 4.48 -13.08
C ILE A 142 2.24 4.93 -14.56
N VAL A 143 1.22 5.63 -15.04
CA VAL A 143 1.17 6.08 -16.44
C VAL A 143 2.34 7.02 -16.73
N MET A 144 2.54 8.05 -15.91
CA MET A 144 3.61 9.05 -16.10
C MET A 144 5.00 8.43 -15.95
N GLY A 145 5.20 7.53 -14.98
CA GLY A 145 6.47 6.84 -14.78
C GLY A 145 6.82 5.88 -15.93
N MET A 146 5.85 5.10 -16.41
CA MET A 146 6.06 4.23 -17.58
C MET A 146 6.36 5.04 -18.85
N VAL A 147 5.59 6.10 -19.10
CA VAL A 147 5.80 6.97 -20.29
C VAL A 147 7.18 7.61 -20.23
N SER A 148 7.57 8.15 -19.09
CA SER A 148 8.89 8.74 -18.84
C SER A 148 10.01 7.71 -19.04
N GLY A 149 9.91 6.54 -18.41
CA GLY A 149 10.93 5.49 -18.50
C GLY A 149 11.08 4.86 -19.89
N TYR A 150 9.99 4.75 -20.67
CA TYR A 150 10.00 4.10 -21.97
C TYR A 150 10.20 5.07 -23.13
N ILE A 151 9.65 6.29 -23.07
CA ILE A 151 9.69 7.29 -24.13
C ILE A 151 10.69 8.39 -23.78
N ARG A 152 11.93 8.24 -24.25
CA ARG A 152 13.07 9.14 -23.92
C ARG A 152 12.78 10.63 -24.16
N GLN A 153 11.95 10.96 -25.15
CA GLN A 153 11.59 12.35 -25.50
C GLN A 153 10.74 13.04 -24.43
N LEU A 154 9.91 12.27 -23.70
CA LEU A 154 8.99 12.78 -22.68
C LEU A 154 9.59 12.71 -21.26
N ASP A 155 10.72 12.00 -21.11
CA ASP A 155 11.36 11.79 -19.82
C ASP A 155 11.69 13.10 -19.09
N ALA A 156 12.41 13.98 -19.75
CA ALA A 156 12.82 15.25 -19.15
C ALA A 156 11.62 16.13 -18.75
N LEU A 157 10.55 16.17 -19.56
CA LEU A 157 9.37 16.96 -19.28
C LEU A 157 8.62 16.42 -18.05
N ILE A 158 8.34 15.12 -18.03
CA ILE A 158 7.57 14.49 -16.94
C ILE A 158 8.36 14.57 -15.62
N MET A 159 9.66 14.29 -15.67
CA MET A 159 10.47 14.38 -14.45
C MET A 159 10.62 15.80 -13.93
N ARG A 160 10.69 16.82 -14.80
CA ARG A 160 10.66 18.22 -14.38
C ARG A 160 9.37 18.60 -13.66
N LEU A 161 8.21 18.12 -14.17
CA LEU A 161 6.93 18.33 -13.46
C LEU A 161 6.92 17.63 -12.11
N ALA A 162 7.42 16.39 -12.03
CA ALA A 162 7.55 15.66 -10.77
C ALA A 162 8.50 16.38 -9.80
N ASP A 163 9.64 16.90 -10.30
CA ASP A 163 10.60 17.63 -9.49
C ASP A 163 10.00 18.93 -8.93
N ILE A 164 9.18 19.65 -9.69
CA ILE A 164 8.46 20.83 -9.21
C ILE A 164 7.54 20.45 -8.05
N VAL A 165 6.74 19.39 -8.19
CA VAL A 165 5.83 18.93 -7.11
C VAL A 165 6.62 18.53 -5.86
N LEU A 166 7.73 17.81 -6.02
CA LEU A 166 8.56 17.32 -4.92
C LEU A 166 9.49 18.38 -4.30
N ALA A 167 9.66 19.54 -4.95
CA ALA A 167 10.42 20.65 -4.41
C ALA A 167 9.71 21.35 -3.24
N PHE A 168 8.39 21.25 -3.17
CA PHE A 168 7.60 21.84 -2.09
C PHE A 168 7.34 20.82 -0.98
N PRO A 169 7.33 21.23 0.30
CA PRO A 169 6.81 20.39 1.37
C PRO A 169 5.36 19.99 1.07
N SER A 170 5.07 18.68 1.05
CA SER A 170 3.77 18.14 0.62
C SER A 170 2.58 18.76 1.37
N ILE A 171 2.72 18.98 2.69
CA ILE A 171 1.67 19.57 3.51
C ILE A 171 1.39 21.03 3.12
N VAL A 172 2.42 21.81 2.78
CA VAL A 172 2.25 23.21 2.35
C VAL A 172 1.53 23.27 1.02
N LEU A 173 1.92 22.40 0.08
CA LEU A 173 1.25 22.31 -1.23
C LEU A 173 -0.21 21.87 -1.08
N ALA A 174 -0.49 20.89 -0.20
CA ALA A 174 -1.84 20.48 0.11
C ALA A 174 -2.68 21.61 0.70
N MET A 175 -2.13 22.39 1.64
CA MET A 175 -2.79 23.56 2.23
C MET A 175 -3.14 24.62 1.17
N VAL A 176 -2.23 24.91 0.22
CA VAL A 176 -2.49 25.84 -0.88
C VAL A 176 -3.66 25.35 -1.75
N VAL A 177 -3.67 24.07 -2.11
CA VAL A 177 -4.78 23.48 -2.88
C VAL A 177 -6.09 23.55 -2.11
N MET A 178 -6.08 23.19 -0.81
CA MET A 178 -7.27 23.25 0.04
C MET A 178 -7.78 24.66 0.25
N TYR A 179 -6.86 25.64 0.40
CA TYR A 179 -7.24 27.06 0.53
C TYR A 179 -7.90 27.60 -0.75
N THR A 180 -7.43 27.16 -1.92
CA THR A 180 -7.96 27.66 -3.22
C THR A 180 -9.26 26.96 -3.61
N LEU A 181 -9.42 25.67 -3.32
CA LEU A 181 -10.61 24.89 -3.69
C LEU A 181 -11.69 24.89 -2.59
N GLY A 182 -11.32 25.24 -1.36
CA GLY A 182 -12.18 25.15 -0.18
C GLY A 182 -11.98 23.86 0.62
N ALA A 183 -12.21 23.94 1.93
CA ALA A 183 -12.00 22.85 2.87
C ALA A 183 -13.19 21.87 2.84
N THR A 184 -13.17 20.89 1.94
CA THR A 184 -14.14 19.80 1.85
C THR A 184 -13.41 18.45 1.72
N THR A 185 -14.05 17.37 2.15
CA THR A 185 -13.50 16.02 2.04
C THR A 185 -13.15 15.64 0.60
N SER A 186 -13.96 16.05 -0.38
CA SER A 186 -13.68 15.82 -1.81
C SER A 186 -12.43 16.55 -2.30
N ASN A 187 -12.19 17.77 -1.80
CA ASN A 187 -11.01 18.55 -2.20
C ASN A 187 -9.73 17.99 -1.58
N ILE A 188 -9.82 17.30 -0.42
CA ILE A 188 -8.69 16.53 0.14
C ILE A 188 -8.27 15.43 -0.84
N PHE A 189 -9.24 14.70 -1.44
CA PHE A 189 -8.91 13.68 -2.44
C PHE A 189 -8.14 14.27 -3.62
N ILE A 190 -8.56 15.41 -4.12
CA ILE A 190 -7.88 16.12 -5.21
C ILE A 190 -6.48 16.56 -4.79
N ALA A 191 -6.35 17.22 -3.63
CA ALA A 191 -5.09 17.73 -3.14
C ALA A 191 -4.04 16.62 -2.97
N LEU A 192 -4.40 15.53 -2.28
CA LEU A 192 -3.49 14.42 -2.05
C LEU A 192 -3.16 13.65 -3.35
N SER A 193 -4.12 13.55 -4.29
CA SER A 193 -3.88 12.91 -5.59
C SER A 193 -2.88 13.68 -6.44
N ILE A 194 -3.00 15.01 -6.48
CA ILE A 194 -2.10 15.89 -7.24
C ILE A 194 -0.67 15.84 -6.69
N ILE A 195 -0.50 15.59 -5.40
CA ILE A 195 0.82 15.57 -4.77
C ILE A 195 1.46 14.18 -4.84
N GLY A 196 0.68 13.12 -4.59
CA GLY A 196 1.20 11.76 -4.42
C GLY A 196 1.76 11.10 -5.67
N TRP A 197 1.35 11.54 -6.89
CA TRP A 197 1.75 10.87 -8.13
C TRP A 197 3.25 10.99 -8.43
N ALA A 198 3.91 12.09 -8.02
CA ALA A 198 5.28 12.38 -8.42
C ALA A 198 6.31 11.38 -7.86
N GLY A 199 6.14 10.98 -6.59
CA GLY A 199 6.96 9.94 -5.97
C GLY A 199 6.78 8.59 -6.64
N THR A 200 5.54 8.18 -6.87
CA THR A 200 5.18 6.94 -7.58
C THR A 200 5.75 6.94 -9.01
N ALA A 201 5.62 8.04 -9.75
CA ALA A 201 6.15 8.16 -11.10
C ALA A 201 7.67 7.95 -11.17
N ARG A 202 8.42 8.46 -10.19
CA ARG A 202 9.88 8.31 -10.11
C ARG A 202 10.27 6.84 -9.90
N ILE A 203 9.56 6.13 -9.02
CA ILE A 203 9.79 4.70 -8.76
C ILE A 203 9.46 3.87 -9.99
N VAL A 204 8.29 4.08 -10.59
CA VAL A 204 7.84 3.35 -11.79
C VAL A 204 8.76 3.62 -12.98
N ARG A 205 9.25 4.86 -13.13
CA ARG A 205 10.25 5.19 -14.15
C ARG A 205 11.53 4.37 -13.97
N SER A 206 12.06 4.30 -12.76
CA SER A 206 13.28 3.52 -12.48
C SER A 206 13.11 2.05 -12.84
N GLN A 207 11.98 1.44 -12.45
CA GLN A 207 11.66 0.05 -12.81
C GLN A 207 11.49 -0.12 -14.33
N THR A 208 10.80 0.82 -14.99
CA THR A 208 10.60 0.80 -16.43
C THR A 208 11.92 0.88 -17.18
N LEU A 209 12.86 1.70 -16.72
CA LEU A 209 14.21 1.81 -17.29
C LEU A 209 14.98 0.48 -17.19
N SER A 210 14.91 -0.21 -16.05
CA SER A 210 15.54 -1.51 -15.85
C SER A 210 14.89 -2.60 -16.71
N LEU A 211 13.56 -2.66 -16.75
CA LEU A 211 12.83 -3.70 -17.48
C LEU A 211 12.90 -3.54 -19.00
N ARG A 212 12.99 -2.32 -19.52
CA ARG A 212 13.06 -2.10 -20.99
C ARG A 212 14.35 -2.61 -21.63
N GLU A 213 15.40 -2.84 -20.84
CA GLU A 213 16.70 -3.40 -21.30
C GLU A 213 16.73 -4.95 -21.17
N GLN A 214 15.62 -5.58 -20.76
CA GLN A 214 15.54 -7.03 -20.63
C GLN A 214 15.27 -7.70 -21.98
N GLU A 215 15.77 -8.92 -22.17
CA GLU A 215 15.71 -9.70 -23.41
C GLU A 215 14.29 -9.88 -23.96
N PHE A 216 13.30 -10.12 -23.06
CA PHE A 216 11.89 -10.28 -23.46
C PHE A 216 11.29 -8.99 -24.06
N VAL A 217 11.74 -7.81 -23.60
CA VAL A 217 11.29 -6.53 -24.16
C VAL A 217 11.99 -6.26 -25.49
N GLU A 218 13.26 -6.60 -25.63
CA GLU A 218 13.99 -6.49 -26.90
C GLU A 218 13.40 -7.43 -27.95
N ALA A 219 13.09 -8.67 -27.59
CA ALA A 219 12.41 -9.62 -28.48
C ALA A 219 11.05 -9.09 -28.95
N ALA A 220 10.23 -8.56 -28.04
CA ALA A 220 8.94 -7.96 -28.39
C ALA A 220 9.11 -6.74 -29.32
N ARG A 221 10.16 -5.94 -29.11
CA ARG A 221 10.51 -4.81 -29.98
C ARG A 221 10.95 -5.27 -31.35
N GLY A 222 11.78 -6.32 -31.44
CA GLY A 222 12.24 -6.93 -32.69
C GLY A 222 11.08 -7.53 -33.51
N MET A 223 10.05 -8.05 -32.85
CA MET A 223 8.82 -8.53 -33.50
C MET A 223 7.86 -7.39 -33.95
N GLY A 224 8.22 -6.12 -33.75
CA GLY A 224 7.41 -4.98 -34.17
C GLY A 224 6.18 -4.70 -33.28
N VAL A 225 6.16 -5.19 -32.05
CA VAL A 225 5.07 -4.94 -31.08
C VAL A 225 5.00 -3.43 -30.76
N LYS A 226 3.77 -2.88 -30.74
CA LYS A 226 3.54 -1.45 -30.45
C LYS A 226 4.03 -1.06 -29.05
N LYS A 227 4.63 0.14 -28.91
CA LYS A 227 5.18 0.67 -27.65
C LYS A 227 4.20 0.56 -26.46
N TRP A 228 2.92 0.94 -26.66
CA TRP A 228 1.89 0.84 -25.63
C TRP A 228 1.63 -0.60 -25.18
N THR A 229 1.63 -1.54 -26.13
CA THR A 229 1.48 -2.97 -25.82
C THR A 229 2.66 -3.47 -24.99
N ILE A 230 3.88 -3.06 -25.33
CA ILE A 230 5.07 -3.41 -24.54
C ILE A 230 4.95 -2.86 -23.11
N MET A 231 4.58 -1.58 -22.97
CA MET A 231 4.46 -0.94 -21.66
C MET A 231 3.40 -1.63 -20.77
N PHE A 232 2.18 -1.80 -21.29
CA PHE A 232 1.06 -2.30 -20.48
C PHE A 232 0.99 -3.83 -20.38
N ARG A 233 1.48 -4.58 -21.36
CA ARG A 233 1.37 -6.04 -21.40
C ARG A 233 2.66 -6.77 -21.02
N HIS A 234 3.82 -6.12 -21.14
CA HIS A 234 5.10 -6.73 -20.83
C HIS A 234 5.80 -6.08 -19.63
N ILE A 235 5.81 -4.74 -19.52
CA ILE A 235 6.52 -4.05 -18.43
C ILE A 235 5.64 -3.96 -17.18
N LEU A 236 4.40 -3.44 -17.29
CA LEU A 236 3.52 -3.22 -16.15
C LEU A 236 3.27 -4.48 -15.30
N PRO A 237 2.99 -5.67 -15.87
CA PRO A 237 2.80 -6.87 -15.06
C PRO A 237 4.03 -7.23 -14.22
N ASN A 238 5.23 -6.95 -14.71
CA ASN A 238 6.49 -7.19 -13.97
C ASN A 238 6.74 -6.13 -12.88
N CYS A 239 6.09 -4.95 -12.96
CA CYS A 239 6.12 -3.94 -11.90
C CYS A 239 5.05 -4.20 -10.81
N LEU A 240 3.97 -4.94 -11.11
CA LEU A 240 2.82 -5.10 -10.21
C LEU A 240 3.19 -5.54 -8.78
N PRO A 241 4.10 -6.50 -8.57
CA PRO A 241 4.46 -6.89 -7.21
C PRO A 241 4.98 -5.72 -6.37
N SER A 242 5.91 -4.93 -6.89
CA SER A 242 6.43 -3.73 -6.21
C SER A 242 5.38 -2.64 -6.06
N LEU A 243 4.45 -2.52 -7.02
CA LEU A 243 3.38 -1.53 -6.98
C LEU A 243 2.35 -1.85 -5.90
N ILE A 244 2.05 -3.12 -5.64
CA ILE A 244 1.15 -3.54 -4.55
C ILE A 244 1.75 -3.14 -3.20
N VAL A 245 3.04 -3.38 -2.99
CA VAL A 245 3.75 -2.96 -1.79
C VAL A 245 3.71 -1.43 -1.63
N LEU A 246 4.05 -0.70 -2.68
CA LEU A 246 4.03 0.76 -2.69
C LEU A 246 2.63 1.32 -2.39
N PHE A 247 1.58 0.72 -2.96
CA PHE A 247 0.19 1.07 -2.68
C PHE A 247 -0.14 0.94 -1.19
N THR A 248 0.21 -0.19 -0.60
CA THR A 248 -0.07 -0.47 0.82
C THR A 248 0.65 0.52 1.73
N LEU A 249 1.90 0.87 1.42
CA LEU A 249 2.70 1.82 2.20
C LEU A 249 2.27 3.30 2.01
N ASN A 250 1.65 3.65 0.89
CA ASN A 250 1.17 5.01 0.66
C ASN A 250 -0.19 5.31 1.34
N ILE A 251 -0.98 4.31 1.69
CA ILE A 251 -2.26 4.52 2.39
C ILE A 251 -2.06 5.17 3.78
N PRO A 252 -1.16 4.69 4.66
CA PRO A 252 -0.84 5.35 5.92
C PRO A 252 -0.44 6.82 5.76
N ASP A 253 0.38 7.12 4.76
CA ASP A 253 0.84 8.49 4.49
C ASP A 253 -0.32 9.41 4.10
N ALA A 254 -1.29 8.92 3.34
CA ALA A 254 -2.50 9.68 2.99
C ALA A 254 -3.39 9.92 4.21
N ILE A 255 -3.58 8.93 5.10
CA ILE A 255 -4.34 9.06 6.35
C ILE A 255 -3.67 10.09 7.27
N LEU A 256 -2.35 10.01 7.44
CA LEU A 256 -1.61 10.98 8.26
C LEU A 256 -1.63 12.38 7.66
N SER A 257 -1.59 12.50 6.32
CA SER A 257 -1.68 13.80 5.63
C SER A 257 -3.04 14.45 5.85
N GLU A 258 -4.13 13.68 5.77
CA GLU A 258 -5.48 14.17 6.11
C GLU A 258 -5.55 14.60 7.57
N ALA A 259 -5.05 13.77 8.49
CA ALA A 259 -5.06 14.09 9.91
C ALA A 259 -4.29 15.40 10.22
N ASN A 260 -3.16 15.61 9.56
CA ASN A 260 -2.38 16.85 9.67
C ASN A 260 -3.15 18.06 9.10
N LEU A 261 -3.79 17.93 7.91
CA LEU A 261 -4.60 18.99 7.32
C LEU A 261 -5.80 19.32 8.21
N SER A 262 -6.47 18.33 8.75
CA SER A 262 -7.60 18.50 9.69
C SER A 262 -7.14 19.15 11.01
N PHE A 263 -5.99 18.74 11.53
CA PHE A 263 -5.38 19.35 12.72
C PHE A 263 -5.04 20.82 12.51
N LEU A 264 -4.61 21.19 11.30
CA LEU A 264 -4.33 22.59 10.91
C LEU A 264 -5.60 23.38 10.53
N GLY A 265 -6.78 22.75 10.56
CA GLY A 265 -8.07 23.40 10.32
C GLY A 265 -8.48 23.52 8.85
N VAL A 266 -7.71 22.94 7.92
CA VAL A 266 -7.99 22.97 6.47
C VAL A 266 -8.37 21.60 5.90
N GLY A 267 -8.54 20.58 6.76
CA GLY A 267 -8.97 19.24 6.38
C GLY A 267 -10.47 19.06 6.34
N THR A 268 -10.94 17.86 6.77
CA THR A 268 -12.37 17.53 6.90
C THR A 268 -13.08 18.53 7.80
N GLN A 269 -14.30 18.94 7.42
CA GLN A 269 -15.10 19.92 8.14
C GLN A 269 -16.43 19.30 8.64
N PRO A 270 -16.99 19.78 9.78
CA PRO A 270 -18.33 19.38 10.20
C PRO A 270 -19.38 19.63 9.10
N PRO A 271 -20.43 18.81 8.97
CA PRO A 271 -20.84 17.72 9.89
C PRO A 271 -20.05 16.41 9.72
N ASP A 272 -19.24 16.27 8.68
CA ASP A 272 -18.42 15.07 8.47
C ASP A 272 -17.50 14.82 9.68
N SER A 273 -17.17 13.58 9.93
CA SER A 273 -16.24 13.17 10.96
C SER A 273 -15.06 12.40 10.33
N SER A 274 -13.84 12.76 10.70
CA SER A 274 -12.65 11.96 10.46
C SER A 274 -11.85 11.85 11.76
N TRP A 275 -10.97 10.87 11.84
CA TRP A 275 -10.12 10.75 13.05
C TRP A 275 -9.23 11.99 13.22
N GLY A 276 -8.72 12.56 12.14
CA GLY A 276 -7.94 13.80 12.16
C GLY A 276 -8.74 15.00 12.68
N LEU A 277 -9.98 15.17 12.23
CA LEU A 277 -10.87 16.20 12.74
C LEU A 277 -11.17 16.01 14.23
N MET A 278 -11.43 14.78 14.68
CA MET A 278 -11.65 14.49 16.09
C MET A 278 -10.44 14.87 16.95
N VAL A 279 -9.24 14.52 16.52
CA VAL A 279 -7.98 14.92 17.18
C VAL A 279 -7.86 16.46 17.22
N SER A 280 -8.17 17.15 16.12
CA SER A 280 -8.15 18.61 16.06
C SER A 280 -9.13 19.27 17.04
N GLN A 281 -10.35 18.76 17.13
CA GLN A 281 -11.37 19.25 18.09
C GLN A 281 -10.98 18.98 19.54
N ALA A 282 -10.30 17.86 19.80
CA ALA A 282 -9.88 17.46 21.15
C ALA A 282 -8.70 18.27 21.72
N LYS A 283 -7.93 18.98 20.88
CA LYS A 283 -6.68 19.68 21.34
C LYS A 283 -6.90 20.66 22.49
N THR A 284 -8.02 21.40 22.50
CA THR A 284 -8.36 22.35 23.56
C THR A 284 -8.79 21.68 24.86
N PHE A 285 -9.21 20.42 24.80
CA PHE A 285 -9.69 19.62 25.92
C PHE A 285 -8.69 18.55 26.36
N ALA A 286 -7.46 18.56 25.85
CA ALA A 286 -6.45 17.52 26.08
C ALA A 286 -6.14 17.27 27.57
N VAL A 287 -6.21 18.32 28.41
CA VAL A 287 -5.98 18.24 29.85
C VAL A 287 -7.25 17.87 30.63
N SER A 288 -8.38 18.48 30.29
CA SER A 288 -9.65 18.31 31.01
C SER A 288 -10.40 17.00 30.63
N SER A 289 -10.28 16.58 29.39
CA SER A 289 -10.99 15.45 28.83
C SER A 289 -10.10 14.64 27.89
N PRO A 290 -9.02 13.99 28.41
CA PRO A 290 -7.97 13.37 27.59
C PRO A 290 -8.48 12.25 26.69
N TRP A 291 -9.59 11.59 27.05
CA TRP A 291 -10.21 10.53 26.23
C TRP A 291 -10.60 11.01 24.82
N MET A 292 -11.01 12.28 24.68
CA MET A 292 -11.32 12.87 23.37
C MET A 292 -10.15 12.83 22.41
N LEU A 293 -8.93 12.95 22.92
CA LEU A 293 -7.69 12.93 22.14
C LEU A 293 -7.16 11.49 21.99
N ILE A 294 -7.15 10.73 23.08
CA ILE A 294 -6.52 9.41 23.15
C ILE A 294 -7.17 8.43 22.18
N PHE A 295 -8.52 8.29 22.22
CA PHE A 295 -9.19 7.25 21.43
C PHE A 295 -9.08 7.45 19.90
N PRO A 296 -9.30 8.65 19.33
CA PRO A 296 -9.09 8.85 17.90
C PRO A 296 -7.62 8.71 17.49
N SER A 297 -6.69 9.16 18.35
CA SER A 297 -5.26 9.00 18.08
C SER A 297 -4.84 7.54 18.09
N LEU A 298 -5.38 6.72 19.00
CA LEU A 298 -5.17 5.27 19.01
C LEU A 298 -5.73 4.60 17.75
N ALA A 299 -6.89 5.03 17.26
CA ALA A 299 -7.45 4.51 16.02
C ALA A 299 -6.52 4.78 14.82
N ILE A 300 -5.98 6.00 14.70
CA ILE A 300 -4.98 6.35 13.69
C ILE A 300 -3.73 5.49 13.86
N LEU A 301 -3.18 5.42 15.08
CA LEU A 301 -1.96 4.68 15.38
C LEU A 301 -2.07 3.20 15.00
N ILE A 302 -3.14 2.54 15.42
CA ILE A 302 -3.37 1.11 15.14
C ILE A 302 -3.50 0.89 13.63
N MET A 303 -4.26 1.74 12.92
CA MET A 303 -4.45 1.64 11.47
C MET A 303 -3.12 1.82 10.73
N VAL A 304 -2.37 2.85 11.06
CA VAL A 304 -1.07 3.17 10.42
C VAL A 304 -0.05 2.07 10.67
N LEU A 305 0.10 1.61 11.92
CA LEU A 305 1.01 0.51 12.26
C LEU A 305 0.63 -0.79 11.55
N ALA A 306 -0.65 -1.14 11.55
CA ALA A 306 -1.11 -2.36 10.91
C ALA A 306 -0.91 -2.33 9.38
N LEU A 307 -1.13 -1.18 8.73
CA LEU A 307 -0.87 -1.01 7.29
C LEU A 307 0.63 -1.07 6.98
N ASN A 308 1.50 -0.44 7.79
CA ASN A 308 2.94 -0.49 7.59
C ASN A 308 3.48 -1.92 7.75
N PHE A 309 3.14 -2.62 8.83
CA PHE A 309 3.57 -4.01 9.03
C PHE A 309 3.04 -4.97 7.96
N LEU A 310 1.81 -4.74 7.46
CA LEU A 310 1.30 -5.51 6.33
C LEU A 310 2.10 -5.19 5.06
N GLY A 311 2.40 -3.92 4.81
CA GLY A 311 3.21 -3.49 3.66
C GLY A 311 4.62 -4.07 3.67
N ASP A 312 5.27 -4.07 4.83
CA ASP A 312 6.59 -4.71 5.02
C ASP A 312 6.52 -6.21 4.78
N GLY A 313 5.51 -6.90 5.34
CA GLY A 313 5.31 -8.33 5.08
C GLY A 313 5.04 -8.66 3.61
N LEU A 314 4.29 -7.81 2.90
CA LEU A 314 4.10 -7.94 1.45
C LEU A 314 5.41 -7.71 0.68
N ARG A 315 6.23 -6.78 1.11
CA ARG A 315 7.55 -6.52 0.54
C ARG A 315 8.45 -7.74 0.66
N ASP A 316 8.54 -8.33 1.87
CA ASP A 316 9.34 -9.52 2.13
C ASP A 316 8.87 -10.71 1.28
N ALA A 317 7.56 -10.88 1.11
CA ALA A 317 6.99 -11.96 0.29
C ALA A 317 7.23 -11.80 -1.22
N VAL A 318 7.44 -10.56 -1.68
CA VAL A 318 7.65 -10.22 -3.11
C VAL A 318 9.12 -10.20 -3.47
N ASP A 319 10.03 -9.96 -2.51
CA ASP A 319 11.47 -9.87 -2.76
C ASP A 319 12.07 -11.26 -3.01
N PRO A 320 12.60 -11.55 -4.22
CA PRO A 320 13.17 -12.86 -4.55
C PRO A 320 14.47 -13.17 -3.78
N HIS A 321 15.15 -12.15 -3.23
CA HIS A 321 16.44 -12.29 -2.56
C HIS A 321 16.33 -12.70 -1.08
N MET A 322 15.12 -12.66 -0.49
CA MET A 322 14.90 -13.03 0.91
C MET A 322 14.58 -14.53 1.10
N LYS A 323 14.38 -15.30 0.02
CA LYS A 323 14.27 -16.77 0.10
C LYS A 323 15.67 -17.37 0.21
N LYS A 324 16.16 -17.52 1.44
CA LYS A 324 17.27 -18.41 1.79
C LYS A 324 16.76 -19.77 2.20
#